data_d6bd2513f8db2a9b1d8217ec78fce0f7
#
_entry.id   d6bd2513f8db2a9b1d8217ec78fce0f7
#
_cell.length_a   1.000
_cell.length_b   1.000
_cell.length_c   1.000
_cell.angle_alpha   90.00
_cell.angle_beta   90.00
_cell.angle_gamma   90.00
#
_symmetry.space_group_name_H-M   'P 1'
#
loop_
_entity.id
_entity.type
_entity.pdbx_description
1 polymer ?
#
loop_
_entity_poly.entity_id
_entity_poly.type
_entity_poly.pdbx_seq_one_letter_code
_entity_poly.pdbx_strand_id
1 'polypeptide(L)'
;MKSIKLIFVLLTSILISMKALAHDPKGESFTLSGKVTSIELSDEGGVINVSSEAGRYGKVFLTYNVTLNPAVPNQGYFHGRGVGFNDEGVREGGSRQGVFRREGTIMKFYSLDDVSDGLLNYCETVIDLRNETVEMTFYPF
;
A
#
# COMPACT_ATOMS: atom_id res chain seq x y z
N MET A 1 -39.95 -37.56 4.76
CA MET A 1 -38.59 -37.52 5.27
C MET A 1 -37.50 -37.35 4.19
N LYS A 2 -37.62 -37.94 3.00
CA LYS A 2 -36.62 -37.77 1.92
C LYS A 2 -36.54 -36.34 1.37
N SER A 3 -37.65 -35.61 1.26
CA SER A 3 -37.70 -34.24 0.75
C SER A 3 -37.01 -33.19 1.64
N ILE A 4 -37.09 -33.36 2.97
CA ILE A 4 -36.48 -32.45 3.94
C ILE A 4 -34.95 -32.54 3.90
N LYS A 5 -34.41 -33.75 3.72
CA LYS A 5 -32.96 -33.97 3.60
C LYS A 5 -32.40 -33.34 2.33
N LEU A 6 -33.15 -33.35 1.22
CA LEU A 6 -32.75 -32.75 -0.05
C LEU A 6 -32.70 -31.23 0.03
N ILE A 7 -33.69 -30.62 0.71
CA ILE A 7 -33.72 -29.15 0.93
C ILE A 7 -32.55 -28.70 1.80
N PHE A 8 -32.18 -29.48 2.82
CA PHE A 8 -31.06 -29.12 3.70
C PHE A 8 -29.71 -29.18 2.97
N VAL A 9 -29.51 -30.16 2.07
CA VAL A 9 -28.31 -30.27 1.25
C VAL A 9 -28.23 -29.12 0.23
N LEU A 10 -29.37 -28.70 -0.33
CA LEU A 10 -29.41 -27.57 -1.26
C LEU A 10 -29.09 -26.23 -0.57
N LEU A 11 -29.60 -26.03 0.66
CA LEU A 11 -29.34 -24.83 1.45
C LEU A 11 -27.84 -24.72 1.86
N THR A 12 -27.21 -25.84 2.23
CA THR A 12 -25.79 -25.88 2.57
C THR A 12 -24.89 -25.64 1.36
N SER A 13 -25.27 -26.09 0.18
CA SER A 13 -24.51 -25.83 -1.04
C SER A 13 -24.57 -24.35 -1.47
N ILE A 14 -25.66 -23.65 -1.19
CA ILE A 14 -25.79 -22.20 -1.46
C ILE A 14 -24.91 -21.38 -0.51
N LEU A 15 -24.80 -21.78 0.76
CA LEU A 15 -23.96 -21.12 1.74
C LEU A 15 -22.45 -21.26 1.46
N ILE A 16 -22.03 -22.35 0.83
CA ILE A 16 -20.60 -22.57 0.48
C ILE A 16 -20.20 -21.75 -0.76
N SER A 17 -21.18 -21.29 -1.56
CA SER A 17 -20.92 -20.50 -2.77
C SER A 17 -20.76 -19.00 -2.54
N MET A 18 -20.99 -18.50 -1.33
CA MET A 18 -20.62 -17.13 -0.97
C MET A 18 -19.10 -17.07 -0.70
N LYS A 19 -18.32 -17.19 -1.76
CA LYS A 19 -16.95 -16.68 -1.71
C LYS A 19 -17.09 -15.21 -1.36
N ALA A 20 -16.58 -14.81 -0.21
CA ALA A 20 -16.34 -13.41 0.06
C ALA A 20 -15.60 -12.89 -1.17
N LEU A 21 -16.21 -11.98 -1.91
CA LEU A 21 -15.49 -11.20 -2.92
C LEU A 21 -14.51 -10.37 -2.09
N ALA A 22 -13.32 -10.94 -1.87
CA ALA A 22 -12.19 -10.12 -1.45
C ALA A 22 -12.12 -9.00 -2.48
N HIS A 23 -12.12 -7.76 -2.01
CA HIS A 23 -11.90 -6.62 -2.88
C HIS A 23 -10.50 -6.83 -3.47
N ASP A 24 -10.49 -7.38 -4.68
CA ASP A 24 -9.29 -7.45 -5.50
C ASP A 24 -9.30 -6.14 -6.29
N PRO A 25 -8.39 -5.20 -6.04
CA PRO A 25 -8.30 -3.98 -6.83
C PRO A 25 -7.98 -4.39 -8.26
N LYS A 26 -9.02 -4.50 -9.08
CA LYS A 26 -8.94 -4.87 -10.49
C LYS A 26 -8.98 -3.62 -11.32
N GLY A 27 -7.88 -3.35 -11.98
CA GLY A 27 -7.75 -2.23 -12.90
C GLY A 27 -6.36 -2.21 -13.50
N GLU A 28 -6.12 -1.23 -14.33
CA GLU A 28 -4.75 -0.94 -14.76
C GLU A 28 -3.93 -0.60 -13.52
N SER A 29 -2.86 -1.34 -13.31
CA SER A 29 -1.89 -1.05 -12.27
C SER A 29 -0.58 -0.64 -12.90
N PHE A 30 0.20 0.15 -12.20
CA PHE A 30 1.57 0.45 -12.59
C PHE A 30 2.49 0.29 -11.38
N THR A 31 3.68 -0.22 -11.66
CA THR A 31 4.69 -0.52 -10.64
C THR A 31 5.88 0.40 -10.82
N LEU A 32 6.38 0.93 -9.70
CA LEU A 32 7.58 1.73 -9.62
C LEU A 32 8.59 1.03 -8.73
N SER A 33 9.85 1.04 -9.16
CA SER A 33 10.99 0.61 -8.35
C SER A 33 11.82 1.81 -7.96
N GLY A 34 12.38 1.77 -6.75
CA GLY A 34 13.19 2.86 -6.23
C GLY A 34 14.12 2.42 -5.12
N LYS A 35 14.64 3.38 -4.39
CA LYS A 35 15.55 3.13 -3.29
C LYS A 35 15.17 3.94 -2.05
N VAL A 36 15.54 3.39 -0.90
CA VAL A 36 15.52 4.12 0.36
C VAL A 36 16.65 5.15 0.35
N THR A 37 16.35 6.38 0.72
CA THR A 37 17.33 7.48 0.78
C THR A 37 17.73 7.84 2.20
N SER A 38 16.84 7.60 3.16
CA SER A 38 17.17 7.69 4.59
C SER A 38 16.17 6.91 5.44
N ILE A 39 16.63 6.45 6.58
CA ILE A 39 15.84 5.75 7.60
C ILE A 39 16.19 6.32 8.95
N GLU A 40 15.18 6.71 9.72
CA GLU A 40 15.29 7.05 11.13
C GLU A 40 14.18 6.31 11.88
N LEU A 41 14.53 5.29 12.65
CA LEU A 41 13.58 4.43 13.37
C LEU A 41 13.87 4.46 14.87
N SER A 42 12.81 4.44 15.67
CA SER A 42 12.79 4.35 17.12
C SER A 42 11.84 3.24 17.59
N ASP A 43 11.74 3.05 18.89
CA ASP A 43 10.79 2.08 19.48
C ASP A 43 9.31 2.46 19.28
N GLU A 44 9.02 3.70 18.95
CA GLU A 44 7.65 4.20 18.75
C GLU A 44 7.26 4.35 17.28
N GLY A 45 8.23 4.36 16.37
CA GLY A 45 8.02 4.57 14.95
C GLY A 45 9.22 5.20 14.27
N GLY A 46 9.01 6.16 13.35
CA GLY A 46 10.10 6.85 12.70
C GLY A 46 9.75 7.38 11.32
N VAL A 47 10.78 7.67 10.54
CA VAL A 47 10.66 8.22 9.19
C VAL A 47 11.48 7.40 8.21
N ILE A 48 10.87 7.04 7.09
CA ILE A 48 11.54 6.40 5.95
C ILE A 48 11.33 7.29 4.74
N ASN A 49 12.41 7.69 4.09
CA ASN A 49 12.37 8.45 2.85
C ASN A 49 12.85 7.57 1.69
N VAL A 50 12.15 7.65 0.57
CA VAL A 50 12.46 6.89 -0.63
C VAL A 50 12.45 7.78 -1.87
N SER A 51 13.13 7.36 -2.92
CA SER A 51 13.08 8.01 -4.22
C SER A 51 12.89 6.99 -5.33
N SER A 52 12.17 7.39 -6.39
CA SER A 52 11.91 6.57 -7.57
C SER A 52 11.78 7.45 -8.82
N GLU A 53 11.79 6.83 -9.99
CA GLU A 53 11.34 7.45 -11.23
C GLU A 53 9.90 7.02 -11.47
N ALA A 54 9.00 7.96 -11.67
CA ALA A 54 7.56 7.72 -11.71
C ALA A 54 6.90 8.19 -13.02
N GLY A 55 7.51 7.88 -14.15
CA GLY A 55 6.98 8.21 -15.48
C GLY A 55 6.68 9.70 -15.62
N ARG A 56 5.41 10.06 -15.84
CA ARG A 56 4.99 11.46 -16.04
C ARG A 56 5.27 12.40 -14.85
N TYR A 57 5.43 11.86 -13.65
CA TYR A 57 5.77 12.65 -12.46
C TYR A 57 7.28 12.86 -12.31
N GLY A 58 8.09 12.25 -13.19
CA GLY A 58 9.54 12.34 -13.19
C GLY A 58 10.16 11.75 -11.92
N LYS A 59 11.15 12.45 -11.38
CA LYS A 59 11.79 12.06 -10.11
C LYS A 59 10.86 12.33 -8.94
N VAL A 60 10.51 11.28 -8.20
CA VAL A 60 9.65 11.39 -7.03
C VAL A 60 10.41 11.10 -5.74
N PHE A 61 10.01 11.81 -4.69
CA PHE A 61 10.49 11.65 -3.33
C PHE A 61 9.28 11.42 -2.43
N LEU A 62 9.32 10.34 -1.65
CA LEU A 62 8.22 9.93 -0.79
C LEU A 62 8.70 9.81 0.65
N THR A 63 7.88 10.28 1.59
CA THR A 63 8.13 10.19 3.02
C THR A 63 7.06 9.32 3.66
N TYR A 64 7.48 8.39 4.50
CA TYR A 64 6.65 7.53 5.35
C TYR A 64 6.93 7.87 6.80
N ASN A 65 6.00 8.57 7.47
CA ASN A 65 6.04 8.79 8.91
C ASN A 65 5.27 7.63 9.55
N VAL A 66 6.00 6.68 10.13
CA VAL A 66 5.44 5.46 10.69
C VAL A 66 5.24 5.58 12.19
N THR A 67 4.14 5.02 12.69
CA THR A 67 3.86 4.89 14.12
C THR A 67 3.54 3.43 14.41
N LEU A 68 4.27 2.82 15.34
CA LEU A 68 4.06 1.44 15.75
C LEU A 68 2.80 1.30 16.59
N ASN A 69 2.10 0.18 16.43
CA ASN A 69 1.01 -0.19 17.32
C ASN A 69 1.61 -0.72 18.63
N PRO A 70 1.34 -0.10 19.79
CA PRO A 70 1.94 -0.52 21.06
C PRO A 70 1.60 -1.97 21.47
N ALA A 71 0.42 -2.46 21.03
CA ALA A 71 -0.02 -3.82 21.32
C ALA A 71 0.51 -4.87 20.35
N VAL A 72 0.93 -4.46 19.13
CA VAL A 72 1.42 -5.35 18.07
C VAL A 72 2.60 -4.69 17.36
N PRO A 73 3.84 -4.85 17.89
CA PRO A 73 5.00 -4.06 17.44
C PRO A 73 5.44 -4.27 15.97
N ASN A 74 4.92 -5.30 15.31
CA ASN A 74 5.23 -5.58 13.91
C ASN A 74 4.27 -4.94 12.91
N GLN A 75 3.38 -4.07 13.37
CA GLN A 75 2.44 -3.34 12.53
C GLN A 75 2.13 -1.97 13.12
N GLY A 76 1.49 -1.14 12.31
CA GLY A 76 1.08 0.19 12.73
C GLY A 76 0.42 0.94 11.58
N TYR A 77 0.38 2.24 11.72
CA TYR A 77 -0.12 3.14 10.69
C TYR A 77 0.97 4.11 10.22
N PHE A 78 0.74 4.73 9.10
CA PHE A 78 1.61 5.79 8.60
C PHE A 78 0.81 6.87 7.91
N HIS A 79 1.40 8.04 7.84
CA HIS A 79 1.03 9.12 6.95
C HIS A 79 2.28 9.63 6.24
N GLY A 80 2.11 10.19 5.07
CA GLY A 80 3.25 10.68 4.31
C GLY A 80 2.85 11.61 3.18
N ARG A 81 3.85 12.01 2.44
CA ARG A 81 3.72 12.85 1.25
C ARG A 81 4.62 12.33 0.16
N GLY A 82 4.15 12.54 -1.09
CA GLY A 82 4.96 12.42 -2.28
C GLY A 82 5.15 13.79 -2.94
N VAL A 83 6.31 14.00 -3.54
CA VAL A 83 6.60 15.15 -4.40
C VAL A 83 7.34 14.62 -5.62
N GLY A 84 6.86 14.96 -6.80
CA GLY A 84 7.50 14.67 -8.08
C GLY A 84 7.92 15.94 -8.80
N PHE A 85 8.98 15.84 -9.60
CA PHE A 85 9.43 16.89 -10.51
C PHE A 85 9.69 16.24 -11.87
N ASN A 86 8.89 16.62 -12.85
CA ASN A 86 9.07 16.13 -14.22
C ASN A 86 10.22 16.86 -14.94
N ASP A 87 10.54 16.43 -16.15
CA ASP A 87 11.64 17.00 -16.96
C ASP A 87 11.43 18.48 -17.29
N GLU A 88 10.20 18.97 -17.24
CA GLU A 88 9.85 20.38 -17.45
C GLU A 88 9.94 21.20 -16.16
N GLY A 89 10.27 20.56 -15.02
CA GLY A 89 10.35 21.18 -13.70
C GLY A 89 8.98 21.40 -13.05
N VAL A 90 7.91 20.85 -13.60
CA VAL A 90 6.57 20.92 -12.99
C VAL A 90 6.55 20.03 -11.74
N ARG A 91 6.09 20.63 -10.63
CA ARG A 91 5.98 19.97 -9.35
C ARG A 91 4.57 19.41 -9.17
N GLU A 92 4.50 18.11 -8.94
CA GLU A 92 3.30 17.41 -8.48
C GLU A 92 3.48 16.93 -7.05
N GLY A 93 2.38 16.76 -6.33
CA GLY A 93 2.43 16.29 -4.95
C GLY A 93 1.23 15.40 -4.62
N GLY A 94 1.35 14.67 -3.52
CA GLY A 94 0.26 13.85 -3.03
C GLY A 94 0.38 13.59 -1.54
N SER A 95 -0.76 13.37 -0.90
CA SER A 95 -0.83 12.86 0.47
C SER A 95 -1.05 11.35 0.45
N ARG A 96 -0.53 10.67 1.46
CA ARG A 96 -0.57 9.22 1.59
C ARG A 96 -0.89 8.87 3.03
N GLN A 97 -1.77 7.89 3.23
CA GLN A 97 -2.08 7.39 4.57
C GLN A 97 -2.52 5.93 4.51
N GLY A 98 -2.20 5.19 5.55
CA GLY A 98 -2.57 3.79 5.60
C GLY A 98 -1.93 3.04 6.76
N VAL A 99 -1.77 1.75 6.58
CA VAL A 99 -1.22 0.83 7.57
C VAL A 99 -0.02 0.09 7.01
N PHE A 100 0.78 -0.47 7.90
CA PHE A 100 1.90 -1.31 7.50
C PHE A 100 2.03 -2.54 8.39
N ARG A 101 2.75 -3.54 7.86
CA ARG A 101 3.20 -4.72 8.58
C ARG A 101 4.67 -4.96 8.28
N ARG A 102 5.42 -5.38 9.29
CA ARG A 102 6.83 -5.73 9.17
C ARG A 102 7.06 -7.23 9.43
N GLU A 103 7.81 -7.84 8.55
CA GLU A 103 8.28 -9.23 8.68
C GLU A 103 9.81 -9.23 8.48
N GLY A 104 10.56 -9.36 9.56
CA GLY A 104 12.02 -9.22 9.51
C GLY A 104 12.45 -7.82 9.06
N THR A 105 13.17 -7.74 7.94
CA THR A 105 13.60 -6.48 7.31
C THR A 105 12.65 -5.95 6.24
N ILE A 106 11.58 -6.68 5.95
CA ILE A 106 10.59 -6.30 4.94
C ILE A 106 9.42 -5.57 5.60
N MET A 107 9.11 -4.37 5.12
CA MET A 107 7.93 -3.61 5.49
C MET A 107 6.96 -3.55 4.31
N LYS A 108 5.71 -3.95 4.54
CA LYS A 108 4.62 -3.87 3.55
C LYS A 108 3.65 -2.79 3.99
N PHE A 109 3.43 -1.82 3.12
CA PHE A 109 2.54 -0.68 3.33
C PHE A 109 1.33 -0.79 2.40
N TYR A 110 0.18 -0.39 2.90
CA TYR A 110 -1.09 -0.32 2.18
C TYR A 110 -1.67 1.07 2.39
N SER A 111 -1.78 1.85 1.33
CA SER A 111 -2.19 3.25 1.44
C SER A 111 -3.30 3.65 0.46
N LEU A 112 -3.97 4.74 0.83
CA LEU A 112 -4.77 5.55 -0.07
C LEU A 112 -3.99 6.83 -0.34
N ASP A 113 -3.82 7.14 -1.62
CA ASP A 113 -3.03 8.25 -2.09
C ASP A 113 -3.94 9.25 -2.83
N ASP A 114 -3.85 10.53 -2.45
CA ASP A 114 -4.56 11.66 -3.07
C ASP A 114 -3.54 12.55 -3.77
N VAL A 115 -3.57 12.57 -5.10
CA VAL A 115 -2.57 13.24 -5.94
C VAL A 115 -3.10 14.57 -6.44
N SER A 116 -2.22 15.57 -6.56
CA SER A 116 -2.56 16.95 -6.95
C SER A 116 -3.16 17.09 -8.36
N ASP A 117 -3.03 16.08 -9.21
CA ASP A 117 -3.68 16.01 -10.52
C ASP A 117 -5.12 15.47 -10.47
N GLY A 118 -5.63 15.18 -9.27
CA GLY A 118 -7.00 14.69 -9.05
C GLY A 118 -7.13 13.18 -9.07
N LEU A 119 -6.05 12.42 -9.24
CA LEU A 119 -6.08 10.96 -9.15
C LEU A 119 -6.08 10.49 -7.70
N LEU A 120 -6.91 9.50 -7.45
CA LEU A 120 -6.91 8.71 -6.22
C LEU A 120 -6.36 7.33 -6.54
N ASN A 121 -5.48 6.82 -5.67
CA ASN A 121 -4.90 5.49 -5.83
C ASN A 121 -4.98 4.69 -4.53
N TYR A 122 -5.23 3.39 -4.65
CA TYR A 122 -4.77 2.42 -3.67
C TYR A 122 -3.33 2.04 -4.03
N CYS A 123 -2.45 1.97 -3.05
CA CYS A 123 -1.05 1.64 -3.28
C CYS A 123 -0.56 0.57 -2.32
N GLU A 124 0.12 -0.42 -2.87
CA GLU A 124 0.90 -1.40 -2.12
C GLU A 124 2.38 -1.08 -2.28
N THR A 125 3.09 -0.94 -1.15
CA THR A 125 4.53 -0.68 -1.14
C THR A 125 5.26 -1.75 -0.36
N VAL A 126 6.34 -2.25 -0.91
CA VAL A 126 7.28 -3.16 -0.23
C VAL A 126 8.61 -2.43 -0.09
N ILE A 127 9.08 -2.27 1.15
CA ILE A 127 10.39 -1.71 1.47
C ILE A 127 11.24 -2.81 2.10
N ASP A 128 12.38 -3.10 1.49
CA ASP A 128 13.42 -3.92 2.09
C ASP A 128 14.45 -3.03 2.78
N LEU A 129 14.41 -2.98 4.10
CA LEU A 129 15.29 -2.14 4.91
C LEU A 129 16.76 -2.57 4.83
N ARG A 130 17.03 -3.85 4.56
CA ARG A 130 18.39 -4.38 4.46
C ARG A 130 19.06 -4.02 3.14
N ASN A 131 18.30 -4.17 2.04
CA ASN A 131 18.79 -3.91 0.69
C ASN A 131 18.52 -2.48 0.24
N GLU A 132 17.82 -1.68 1.06
CA GLU A 132 17.46 -0.29 0.80
C GLU A 132 16.67 -0.10 -0.51
N THR A 133 15.84 -1.09 -0.86
CA THR A 133 15.02 -1.09 -2.06
C THR A 133 13.55 -0.82 -1.73
N VAL A 134 12.83 -0.27 -2.69
CA VAL A 134 11.39 -0.07 -2.62
C VAL A 134 10.72 -0.46 -3.94
N GLU A 135 9.59 -1.15 -3.83
CA GLU A 135 8.68 -1.44 -4.94
C GLU A 135 7.28 -0.97 -4.56
N MET A 136 6.62 -0.29 -5.47
CA MET A 136 5.29 0.28 -5.27
C MET A 136 4.39 -0.11 -6.44
N THR A 137 3.20 -0.61 -6.13
CA THR A 137 2.17 -0.88 -7.14
C THR A 137 0.96 -0.01 -6.85
N PHE A 138 0.55 0.78 -7.83
CA PHE A 138 -0.56 1.72 -7.75
C PHE A 138 -1.75 1.20 -8.55
N TYR A 139 -2.92 1.32 -7.97
CA TYR A 139 -4.22 0.95 -8.54
C TYR A 139 -5.12 2.20 -8.52
N PRO A 140 -5.24 2.92 -9.64
CA PRO A 140 -6.15 4.08 -9.74
C PRO A 140 -7.61 3.66 -9.56
N PHE A 141 -8.47 4.53 -8.96
CA PHE A 141 -9.90 4.31 -8.81
C PHE A 141 -10.72 5.62 -8.85
#